data_13bc09f45e585ea1a8580038971a8db1
#
_entry.id   13bc09f45e585ea1a8580038971a8db1
#
_cell.length_a   1.000
_cell.length_b   1.000
_cell.length_c   1.000
_cell.angle_alpha   90.00
_cell.angle_beta   90.00
_cell.angle_gamma   90.00
#
_symmetry.space_group_name_H-M   'P 1'
#
loop_
_entity.id
_entity.type
_entity.pdbx_description
1 polymer ?
#
loop_
_entity_poly.entity_id
_entity_poly.type
_entity_poly.pdbx_seq_one_letter_code
_entity_poly.pdbx_strand_id
1 'polypeptide(L)'
;MALSDGRGEMRATAVQPSVDGDRCVHGALPAASCRACVAICPRNAFMLDDNGLALDTDACDGCGLCVGACPQEAIDLGERLQPLIRQVRGESTVFLACDAIAKGNEPGQVACLHGVGLSALARCHANGAHVAVVARGECRSCARSTSATIDERVGQISKLARDRGLPVMSVRDLPIGAWREERDEAANMSRRALFRGVLQPQPKVALPAALLAPGVPAGVILGHRDAATIALIAPIIDAEACTACGACIEVCPHRVLSLTTREVGAAYEADATACTGCGICVDACDVNAISLQASAPARPKPVVLDKARCGHCGVMFYRTSGKGGECATKQLCSICAKHPHHKSLFQVLP
;
A
#
# COMPACT_ATOMS: atom_id res chain seq x y z
N MET A 1 39.05 -35.53 -26.93
CA MET A 1 38.77 -34.11 -27.29
C MET A 1 37.43 -33.76 -26.68
N ALA A 2 37.45 -33.13 -25.53
CA ALA A 2 36.26 -32.66 -24.86
C ALA A 2 36.40 -31.14 -24.75
N LEU A 3 35.54 -30.40 -25.44
CA LEU A 3 35.47 -28.95 -25.39
C LEU A 3 34.71 -28.55 -24.14
N SER A 4 35.43 -27.96 -23.19
CA SER A 4 34.88 -27.29 -22.02
C SER A 4 34.25 -25.98 -22.46
N ASP A 5 32.93 -25.91 -22.45
CA ASP A 5 32.19 -24.65 -22.63
C ASP A 5 32.16 -23.89 -21.30
N GLY A 6 33.15 -23.01 -21.12
CA GLY A 6 33.21 -22.07 -20.02
C GLY A 6 32.32 -20.89 -20.27
N ARG A 7 31.13 -20.89 -19.74
CA ARG A 7 30.32 -19.65 -19.50
C ARG A 7 29.87 -19.56 -18.05
N GLY A 8 30.85 -19.35 -17.19
CA GLY A 8 30.62 -18.76 -15.89
C GLY A 8 30.51 -17.23 -16.05
N GLU A 9 29.41 -16.73 -16.59
CA GLU A 9 29.06 -15.32 -16.38
C GLU A 9 28.83 -15.13 -14.88
N MET A 10 29.77 -14.46 -14.22
CA MET A 10 29.56 -13.94 -12.89
C MET A 10 28.36 -12.98 -12.98
N ARG A 11 27.18 -13.48 -12.62
CA ARG A 11 26.01 -12.62 -12.32
C ARG A 11 26.48 -11.68 -11.22
N ALA A 12 26.63 -10.40 -11.54
CA ALA A 12 26.70 -9.37 -10.51
C ALA A 12 25.56 -9.68 -9.54
N THR A 13 25.89 -9.84 -8.26
CA THR A 13 24.92 -10.21 -7.21
C THR A 13 23.75 -9.25 -7.29
N ALA A 14 22.63 -9.75 -7.84
CA ALA A 14 21.39 -8.97 -7.93
C ALA A 14 21.01 -8.55 -6.52
N VAL A 15 20.71 -7.27 -6.32
CA VAL A 15 20.23 -6.80 -5.01
C VAL A 15 18.93 -7.52 -4.73
N GLN A 16 18.92 -8.30 -3.65
CA GLN A 16 17.76 -9.10 -3.26
C GLN A 16 16.84 -8.28 -2.36
N PRO A 17 15.52 -8.44 -2.50
CA PRO A 17 14.57 -7.77 -1.61
C PRO A 17 14.61 -8.39 -0.21
N SER A 18 14.52 -7.54 0.80
CA SER A 18 14.22 -7.94 2.18
C SER A 18 12.72 -7.84 2.45
N VAL A 19 12.21 -8.67 3.33
CA VAL A 19 10.81 -8.68 3.77
C VAL A 19 10.74 -8.28 5.24
N ASP A 20 9.99 -7.22 5.52
CA ASP A 20 9.66 -6.81 6.89
C ASP A 20 8.39 -7.56 7.33
N GLY A 21 8.57 -8.54 8.21
CA GLY A 21 7.48 -9.39 8.72
C GLY A 21 6.45 -8.60 9.52
N ASP A 22 6.85 -7.55 10.23
CA ASP A 22 5.95 -6.74 11.07
C ASP A 22 5.00 -5.89 10.22
N ARG A 23 5.42 -5.48 9.03
CA ARG A 23 4.58 -4.75 8.07
C ARG A 23 3.79 -5.67 7.16
N CYS A 24 4.25 -6.89 6.96
CA CYS A 24 3.52 -7.86 6.14
C CYS A 24 2.22 -8.26 6.83
N VAL A 25 1.10 -8.28 6.09
CA VAL A 25 -0.21 -8.67 6.65
C VAL A 25 -0.21 -10.09 7.24
N HIS A 26 0.65 -10.98 6.73
CA HIS A 26 0.79 -12.34 7.26
C HIS A 26 1.45 -12.37 8.65
N GLY A 27 2.20 -11.33 9.03
CA GLY A 27 2.72 -11.20 10.40
C GLY A 27 1.61 -10.90 11.42
N ALA A 28 0.61 -10.11 11.03
CA ALA A 28 -0.53 -9.79 11.89
C ALA A 28 -1.65 -10.84 11.83
N LEU A 29 -1.88 -11.45 10.68
CA LEU A 29 -2.88 -12.49 10.44
C LEU A 29 -2.28 -13.58 9.52
N PRO A 30 -1.77 -14.69 10.06
CA PRO A 30 -1.15 -15.77 9.26
C PRO A 30 -2.08 -16.30 8.17
N ALA A 31 -3.40 -16.34 8.41
CA ALA A 31 -4.42 -16.77 7.45
C ALA A 31 -4.79 -15.69 6.41
N ALA A 32 -4.08 -14.54 6.34
CA ALA A 32 -4.37 -13.51 5.36
C ALA A 32 -4.25 -14.03 3.91
N SER A 33 -5.12 -13.55 3.04
CA SER A 33 -5.18 -13.99 1.63
C SER A 33 -4.26 -13.20 0.68
N CYS A 34 -3.53 -12.18 1.17
CA CYS A 34 -2.69 -11.32 0.36
C CYS A 34 -1.59 -12.13 -0.36
N ARG A 35 -1.56 -12.03 -1.70
CA ARG A 35 -0.55 -12.67 -2.56
C ARG A 35 0.06 -11.70 -3.57
N ALA A 36 0.02 -10.39 -3.30
CA ALA A 36 0.43 -9.37 -4.27
C ALA A 36 1.88 -9.55 -4.77
N CYS A 37 2.83 -9.86 -3.87
CA CYS A 37 4.22 -10.11 -4.21
C CYS A 37 4.42 -11.45 -4.95
N VAL A 38 3.67 -12.48 -4.59
CA VAL A 38 3.69 -13.80 -5.27
C VAL A 38 3.14 -13.66 -6.68
N ALA A 39 1.97 -13.02 -6.83
CA ALA A 39 1.28 -12.90 -8.11
C ALA A 39 2.03 -12.05 -9.14
N ILE A 40 2.78 -11.02 -8.67
CA ILE A 40 3.51 -10.11 -9.56
C ILE A 40 4.88 -10.65 -9.97
N CYS A 41 5.42 -11.66 -9.28
CA CYS A 41 6.78 -12.11 -9.48
C CYS A 41 6.93 -12.94 -10.77
N PRO A 42 7.67 -12.46 -11.81
CA PRO A 42 7.82 -13.19 -13.07
C PRO A 42 8.73 -14.41 -12.94
N ARG A 43 9.44 -14.54 -11.82
CA ARG A 43 10.36 -15.63 -11.51
C ARG A 43 9.79 -16.63 -10.52
N ASN A 44 8.56 -16.40 -10.01
CA ASN A 44 7.95 -17.20 -8.95
C ASN A 44 8.87 -17.39 -7.72
N ALA A 45 9.67 -16.37 -7.42
CA ALA A 45 10.66 -16.43 -6.35
C ALA A 45 10.05 -16.32 -4.94
N PHE A 46 8.78 -15.92 -4.81
CA PHE A 46 8.10 -15.88 -3.53
C PHE A 46 7.24 -17.11 -3.31
N MET A 47 7.38 -17.71 -2.14
CA MET A 47 6.54 -18.78 -1.63
C MET A 47 5.82 -18.31 -0.38
N LEU A 48 4.57 -18.69 -0.24
CA LEU A 48 3.75 -18.43 0.93
C LEU A 48 3.23 -19.76 1.46
N ASP A 49 3.65 -20.08 2.68
CA ASP A 49 3.24 -21.28 3.42
C ASP A 49 2.82 -20.93 4.85
N ASP A 50 2.61 -21.95 5.69
CA ASP A 50 2.20 -21.78 7.10
C ASP A 50 3.25 -21.05 7.96
N ASN A 51 4.50 -20.97 7.50
CA ASN A 51 5.57 -20.21 8.18
C ASN A 51 5.64 -18.76 7.72
N GLY A 52 4.82 -18.35 6.74
CA GLY A 52 4.75 -17.00 6.20
C GLY A 52 5.36 -16.88 4.80
N LEU A 53 5.83 -15.68 4.48
CA LEU A 53 6.38 -15.35 3.16
C LEU A 53 7.89 -15.64 3.11
N ALA A 54 8.29 -16.56 2.25
CA ALA A 54 9.69 -16.90 1.98
C ALA A 54 10.12 -16.43 0.57
N LEU A 55 11.42 -16.12 0.42
CA LEU A 55 12.04 -15.73 -0.84
C LEU A 55 13.09 -16.77 -1.26
N ASP A 56 12.91 -17.34 -2.45
CA ASP A 56 13.97 -18.08 -3.16
C ASP A 56 14.95 -17.07 -3.77
N THR A 57 16.12 -16.95 -3.15
CA THR A 57 17.15 -15.99 -3.55
C THR A 57 17.82 -16.35 -4.88
N ASP A 58 17.86 -17.63 -5.24
CA ASP A 58 18.46 -18.10 -6.47
C ASP A 58 17.54 -17.85 -7.68
N ALA A 59 16.25 -17.93 -7.48
CA ALA A 59 15.26 -17.59 -8.49
C ALA A 59 15.10 -16.07 -8.69
N CYS A 60 15.39 -15.25 -7.67
CA CYS A 60 15.18 -13.81 -7.70
C CYS A 60 16.19 -13.08 -8.59
N ASP A 61 15.70 -12.28 -9.55
CA ASP A 61 16.54 -11.44 -10.43
C ASP A 61 16.63 -9.97 -9.99
N GLY A 62 16.10 -9.62 -8.82
CA GLY A 62 16.14 -8.27 -8.25
C GLY A 62 15.33 -7.22 -9.03
N CYS A 63 14.30 -7.62 -9.79
CA CYS A 63 13.52 -6.70 -10.64
C CYS A 63 12.71 -5.65 -9.88
N GLY A 64 12.42 -5.85 -8.60
CA GLY A 64 11.71 -4.90 -7.73
C GLY A 64 10.20 -4.78 -7.99
N LEU A 65 9.58 -5.59 -8.84
CA LEU A 65 8.13 -5.55 -9.08
C LEU A 65 7.32 -5.78 -7.80
N CYS A 66 7.81 -6.67 -6.93
CA CYS A 66 7.20 -6.98 -5.64
C CYS A 66 7.17 -5.77 -4.68
N VAL A 67 8.18 -4.88 -4.76
CA VAL A 67 8.22 -3.64 -3.96
C VAL A 67 7.03 -2.74 -4.29
N GLY A 68 6.82 -2.48 -5.60
CA GLY A 68 5.71 -1.64 -6.05
C GLY A 68 4.33 -2.28 -5.92
N ALA A 69 4.26 -3.61 -5.83
CA ALA A 69 3.02 -4.35 -5.67
C ALA A 69 2.59 -4.50 -4.21
N CYS A 70 3.54 -4.44 -3.25
CA CYS A 70 3.22 -4.62 -1.84
C CYS A 70 2.40 -3.44 -1.29
N PRO A 71 1.14 -3.65 -0.86
CA PRO A 71 0.30 -2.57 -0.37
C PRO A 71 0.78 -2.01 0.97
N GLN A 72 1.61 -2.76 1.70
CA GLN A 72 2.15 -2.37 3.01
C GLN A 72 3.60 -1.87 2.94
N GLU A 73 4.20 -1.79 1.75
CA GLU A 73 5.64 -1.51 1.60
C GLU A 73 6.51 -2.40 2.53
N ALA A 74 6.08 -3.64 2.74
CA ALA A 74 6.80 -4.61 3.57
C ALA A 74 8.02 -5.20 2.84
N ILE A 75 8.16 -4.94 1.55
CA ILE A 75 9.28 -5.44 0.74
C ILE A 75 10.15 -4.27 0.33
N ASP A 76 11.44 -4.36 0.61
CA ASP A 76 12.44 -3.35 0.27
C ASP A 76 13.56 -3.97 -0.57
N LEU A 77 13.97 -3.25 -1.60
CA LEU A 77 15.11 -3.61 -2.48
C LEU A 77 16.38 -2.78 -2.16
N GLY A 78 16.45 -2.25 -0.94
CA GLY A 78 17.52 -1.35 -0.51
C GLY A 78 17.38 0.08 -1.02
N GLU A 79 18.42 0.89 -0.87
CA GLU A 79 18.36 2.36 -0.97
C GLU A 79 18.06 2.94 -2.38
N ARG A 80 17.73 2.13 -3.40
CA ARG A 80 17.59 2.62 -4.79
C ARG A 80 16.50 3.67 -4.98
N LEU A 81 15.39 3.61 -4.22
CA LEU A 81 14.30 4.59 -4.32
C LEU A 81 14.49 5.80 -3.41
N GLN A 82 15.19 5.67 -2.29
CA GLN A 82 15.43 6.77 -1.35
C GLN A 82 16.24 7.93 -1.97
N PRO A 83 17.30 7.68 -2.78
CA PRO A 83 17.99 8.74 -3.49
C PRO A 83 17.08 9.51 -4.45
N LEU A 84 16.16 8.84 -5.15
CA LEU A 84 15.20 9.45 -6.07
C LEU A 84 14.30 10.45 -5.36
N ILE A 85 13.72 10.05 -4.22
CA ILE A 85 12.85 10.92 -3.42
C ILE A 85 13.61 12.15 -2.92
N ARG A 86 14.90 11.98 -2.58
CA ARG A 86 15.77 13.09 -2.13
C ARG A 86 16.15 14.03 -3.27
N GLN A 87 16.31 13.53 -4.49
CA GLN A 87 16.66 14.35 -5.67
C GLN A 87 15.54 15.31 -6.06
N VAL A 88 14.29 14.94 -5.84
CA VAL A 88 13.10 15.71 -6.24
C VAL A 88 12.86 16.98 -5.41
N ARG A 89 13.64 17.25 -4.35
CA ARG A 89 13.38 18.39 -3.46
C ARG A 89 13.28 19.72 -4.21
N GLY A 90 12.04 20.14 -4.48
CA GLY A 90 11.72 21.39 -5.17
C GLY A 90 11.92 21.38 -6.68
N GLU A 91 12.17 20.21 -7.27
CA GLU A 91 12.19 20.02 -8.72
C GLU A 91 10.80 19.58 -9.19
N SER A 92 10.33 20.14 -10.30
CA SER A 92 9.02 19.78 -10.88
C SER A 92 9.03 18.41 -11.56
N THR A 93 10.20 17.81 -11.74
CA THR A 93 10.42 16.62 -12.54
C THR A 93 11.19 15.55 -11.76
N VAL A 94 10.78 14.30 -11.88
CA VAL A 94 11.55 13.12 -11.45
C VAL A 94 11.99 12.34 -12.70
N PHE A 95 13.28 11.98 -12.77
CA PHE A 95 13.84 11.21 -13.87
C PHE A 95 13.99 9.74 -13.47
N LEU A 96 13.42 8.84 -14.28
CA LEU A 96 13.40 7.41 -14.03
C LEU A 96 13.80 6.64 -15.29
N ALA A 97 14.72 5.68 -15.18
CA ALA A 97 15.07 4.78 -16.29
C ALA A 97 15.17 3.34 -15.84
N CYS A 98 14.70 2.39 -16.66
CA CYS A 98 14.82 0.98 -16.32
C CYS A 98 16.20 0.39 -16.69
N ASP A 99 16.65 -0.60 -15.92
CA ASP A 99 17.93 -1.30 -16.12
C ASP A 99 18.06 -1.95 -17.52
N ALA A 100 16.94 -2.26 -18.17
CA ALA A 100 16.96 -2.89 -19.49
C ALA A 100 17.61 -1.99 -20.56
N ILE A 101 17.54 -0.66 -20.39
CA ILE A 101 18.08 0.31 -21.34
C ILE A 101 19.13 1.23 -20.73
N ALA A 102 19.07 1.51 -19.44
CA ALA A 102 20.10 2.25 -18.70
C ALA A 102 21.14 1.24 -18.21
N LYS A 103 22.31 1.21 -18.87
CA LYS A 103 23.41 0.31 -18.46
C LYS A 103 24.35 1.07 -17.53
N GLY A 104 24.46 0.60 -16.30
CA GLY A 104 25.33 1.22 -15.30
C GLY A 104 24.60 1.49 -13.98
N ASN A 105 25.13 2.39 -13.18
CA ASN A 105 24.51 2.85 -11.93
C ASN A 105 24.24 4.35 -12.02
N GLU A 106 23.34 4.75 -12.91
CA GLU A 106 23.04 6.12 -13.19
C GLU A 106 22.02 6.70 -12.18
N PRO A 107 22.10 7.99 -11.85
CA PRO A 107 21.06 8.65 -11.06
C PRO A 107 19.70 8.53 -11.75
N GLY A 108 18.67 8.09 -11.02
CA GLY A 108 17.35 7.85 -11.57
C GLY A 108 17.13 6.44 -12.16
N GLN A 109 18.17 5.62 -12.22
CA GLN A 109 18.05 4.23 -12.66
C GLN A 109 17.36 3.38 -11.59
N VAL A 110 16.37 2.61 -12.03
CA VAL A 110 15.65 1.63 -11.21
C VAL A 110 15.65 0.27 -11.92
N ALA A 111 15.53 -0.82 -11.17
CA ALA A 111 15.54 -2.16 -11.74
C ALA A 111 14.41 -2.37 -12.76
N CYS A 112 13.21 -1.90 -12.43
CA CYS A 112 12.07 -1.82 -13.34
C CYS A 112 11.20 -0.62 -12.96
N LEU A 113 10.77 0.16 -13.94
CA LEU A 113 9.85 1.29 -13.71
C LEU A 113 8.55 0.86 -13.04
N HIS A 114 8.06 -0.33 -13.40
CA HIS A 114 6.85 -0.91 -12.82
C HIS A 114 7.04 -1.39 -11.37
N GLY A 115 8.25 -1.39 -10.84
CA GLY A 115 8.57 -1.59 -9.43
C GLY A 115 8.45 -0.33 -8.57
N VAL A 116 8.31 0.85 -9.17
CA VAL A 116 8.11 2.10 -8.42
C VAL A 116 6.70 2.12 -7.84
N GLY A 117 6.60 2.01 -6.52
CA GLY A 117 5.34 1.91 -5.80
C GLY A 117 4.55 3.22 -5.73
N LEU A 118 3.27 3.09 -5.38
CA LEU A 118 2.35 4.23 -5.29
C LEU A 118 2.80 5.26 -4.24
N SER A 119 3.23 4.81 -3.06
CA SER A 119 3.71 5.71 -2.00
C SER A 119 5.02 6.40 -2.38
N ALA A 120 5.91 5.75 -3.15
CA ALA A 120 7.13 6.38 -3.66
C ALA A 120 6.79 7.53 -4.62
N LEU A 121 5.85 7.32 -5.54
CA LEU A 121 5.34 8.37 -6.45
C LEU A 121 4.64 9.49 -5.67
N ALA A 122 3.85 9.15 -4.64
CA ALA A 122 3.23 10.14 -3.76
C ALA A 122 4.27 11.01 -3.05
N ARG A 123 5.37 10.41 -2.57
CA ARG A 123 6.49 11.14 -1.96
C ARG A 123 7.19 12.05 -2.96
N CYS A 124 7.41 11.59 -4.22
CA CYS A 124 7.94 12.45 -5.29
C CYS A 124 7.01 13.63 -5.55
N HIS A 125 5.71 13.37 -5.68
CA HIS A 125 4.71 14.41 -5.90
C HIS A 125 4.67 15.43 -4.76
N ALA A 126 4.62 14.97 -3.53
CA ALA A 126 4.58 15.85 -2.35
C ALA A 126 5.88 16.65 -2.15
N ASN A 127 7.01 16.19 -2.72
CA ASN A 127 8.26 16.94 -2.80
C ASN A 127 8.33 17.91 -4.00
N GLY A 128 7.28 18.00 -4.84
CA GLY A 128 7.17 18.95 -5.93
C GLY A 128 7.19 18.35 -7.34
N ALA A 129 7.46 17.06 -7.52
CA ALA A 129 7.50 16.46 -8.85
C ALA A 129 6.09 16.25 -9.42
N HIS A 130 5.80 16.91 -10.52
CA HIS A 130 4.53 16.77 -11.23
C HIS A 130 4.71 16.09 -12.60
N VAL A 131 5.95 15.84 -13.03
CA VAL A 131 6.28 15.12 -14.25
C VAL A 131 7.26 14.00 -13.92
N ALA A 132 6.91 12.77 -14.27
CA ALA A 132 7.82 11.65 -14.33
C ALA A 132 8.36 11.50 -15.75
N VAL A 133 9.61 11.89 -15.98
CA VAL A 133 10.29 11.69 -17.25
C VAL A 133 10.92 10.31 -17.22
N VAL A 134 10.42 9.42 -18.07
CA VAL A 134 10.80 8.01 -18.06
C VAL A 134 11.57 7.63 -19.33
N ALA A 135 12.59 6.78 -19.16
CA ALA A 135 13.19 6.07 -20.25
C ALA A 135 12.94 4.57 -20.05
N ARG A 136 12.28 3.93 -21.02
CA ARG A 136 11.90 2.52 -20.96
C ARG A 136 12.10 1.85 -22.31
N GLY A 137 12.39 0.54 -22.27
CA GLY A 137 12.42 -0.30 -23.45
C GLY A 137 11.01 -0.78 -23.84
N GLU A 138 10.96 -1.82 -24.68
CA GLU A 138 9.72 -2.45 -25.11
C GLU A 138 9.15 -3.33 -23.97
N CYS A 139 8.31 -2.71 -23.09
CA CYS A 139 7.79 -3.39 -21.91
C CYS A 139 6.88 -4.59 -22.24
N ARG A 140 6.21 -4.59 -23.40
CA ARG A 140 5.28 -5.68 -23.78
C ARG A 140 5.99 -7.00 -24.03
N SER A 141 7.21 -6.94 -24.58
CA SER A 141 8.05 -8.11 -24.83
C SER A 141 9.08 -8.37 -23.75
N CYS A 142 9.08 -7.58 -22.68
CA CYS A 142 10.01 -7.71 -21.57
C CYS A 142 9.67 -8.93 -20.70
N ALA A 143 10.70 -9.66 -20.24
CA ALA A 143 10.52 -10.76 -19.28
C ALA A 143 9.92 -10.30 -17.92
N ARG A 144 9.92 -9.01 -17.65
CA ARG A 144 9.32 -8.36 -16.47
C ARG A 144 8.00 -7.65 -16.80
N SER A 145 7.33 -8.06 -17.89
CA SER A 145 6.04 -7.50 -18.29
C SER A 145 4.99 -7.69 -17.19
N THR A 146 4.20 -6.67 -16.94
CA THR A 146 3.12 -6.69 -15.94
C THR A 146 2.00 -5.74 -16.34
N SER A 147 0.77 -6.03 -15.90
CA SER A 147 -0.37 -5.13 -16.03
C SER A 147 -0.32 -3.96 -15.05
N ALA A 148 0.35 -4.10 -13.91
CA ALA A 148 0.50 -3.05 -12.89
C ALA A 148 1.60 -2.06 -13.27
N THR A 149 1.32 -1.14 -14.21
CA THR A 149 2.29 -0.24 -14.82
C THR A 149 2.57 1.01 -14.00
N ILE A 150 3.69 1.70 -14.30
CA ILE A 150 3.98 3.02 -13.73
C ILE A 150 2.93 4.05 -14.18
N ASP A 151 2.46 3.94 -15.43
CA ASP A 151 1.45 4.85 -15.99
C ASP A 151 0.14 4.79 -15.20
N GLU A 152 -0.31 3.58 -14.85
CA GLU A 152 -1.50 3.39 -14.01
C GLU A 152 -1.32 4.01 -12.62
N ARG A 153 -0.15 3.81 -12.00
CA ARG A 153 0.14 4.38 -10.67
C ARG A 153 0.23 5.91 -10.70
N VAL A 154 0.86 6.49 -11.73
CA VAL A 154 0.85 7.95 -11.93
C VAL A 154 -0.58 8.45 -12.16
N GLY A 155 -1.41 7.71 -12.91
CA GLY A 155 -2.83 8.00 -13.08
C GLY A 155 -3.59 7.98 -11.74
N GLN A 156 -3.30 7.03 -10.87
CA GLN A 156 -3.87 6.95 -9.51
C GLN A 156 -3.44 8.14 -8.64
N ILE A 157 -2.16 8.53 -8.65
CA ILE A 157 -1.67 9.73 -7.96
C ILE A 157 -2.37 10.98 -8.50
N SER A 158 -2.50 11.11 -9.82
CA SER A 158 -3.17 12.25 -10.47
C SER A 158 -4.64 12.33 -10.10
N LYS A 159 -5.33 11.20 -9.96
CA LYS A 159 -6.70 11.13 -9.49
C LYS A 159 -6.83 11.64 -8.06
N LEU A 160 -5.98 11.17 -7.16
CA LEU A 160 -5.95 11.61 -5.76
C LEU A 160 -5.56 13.10 -5.64
N ALA A 161 -4.58 13.56 -6.42
CA ALA A 161 -4.13 14.95 -6.42
C ALA A 161 -5.25 15.89 -6.89
N ARG A 162 -5.92 15.56 -7.99
CA ARG A 162 -7.04 16.37 -8.52
C ARG A 162 -8.19 16.48 -7.52
N ASP A 163 -8.54 15.38 -6.85
CA ASP A 163 -9.58 15.37 -5.81
C ASP A 163 -9.24 16.31 -4.64
N ARG A 164 -7.97 16.51 -4.36
CA ARG A 164 -7.46 17.37 -3.27
C ARG A 164 -7.10 18.78 -3.71
N GLY A 165 -7.35 19.15 -4.97
CA GLY A 165 -6.97 20.44 -5.52
C GLY A 165 -5.45 20.62 -5.68
N LEU A 166 -4.70 19.50 -5.73
CA LEU A 166 -3.25 19.51 -5.97
C LEU A 166 -2.93 19.41 -7.47
N PRO A 167 -1.74 19.85 -7.92
CA PRO A 167 -1.29 19.64 -9.28
C PRO A 167 -1.29 18.16 -9.65
N VAL A 168 -1.69 17.84 -10.88
CA VAL A 168 -1.67 16.45 -11.37
C VAL A 168 -0.25 16.02 -11.74
N MET A 169 0.03 14.72 -11.64
CA MET A 169 1.28 14.12 -12.09
C MET A 169 1.10 13.51 -13.49
N SER A 170 2.09 13.62 -14.35
CA SER A 170 2.07 13.04 -15.70
C SER A 170 3.32 12.21 -15.98
N VAL A 171 3.24 11.32 -16.96
CA VAL A 171 4.40 10.57 -17.48
C VAL A 171 4.78 11.16 -18.82
N ARG A 172 6.09 11.32 -19.07
CA ARG A 172 6.65 11.71 -20.35
C ARG A 172 7.77 10.76 -20.73
N ASP A 173 7.61 10.09 -21.85
CA ASP A 173 8.61 9.14 -22.37
C ASP A 173 9.69 9.86 -23.16
N LEU A 174 10.95 9.48 -22.94
CA LEU A 174 12.09 9.92 -23.74
C LEU A 174 12.97 8.74 -24.13
N PRO A 175 13.60 8.79 -25.33
CA PRO A 175 14.73 7.93 -25.65
C PRO A 175 15.85 8.13 -24.62
N ILE A 176 16.61 7.07 -24.32
CA ILE A 176 17.62 7.09 -23.25
C ILE A 176 18.66 8.20 -23.41
N GLY A 177 19.05 8.54 -24.64
CA GLY A 177 19.99 9.65 -24.92
C GLY A 177 19.41 11.00 -24.47
N ALA A 178 18.21 11.35 -24.95
CA ALA A 178 17.51 12.58 -24.59
C ALA A 178 17.17 12.64 -23.10
N TRP A 179 16.84 11.48 -22.49
CA TRP A 179 16.60 11.38 -21.06
C TRP A 179 17.85 11.74 -20.24
N ARG A 180 19.04 11.26 -20.68
CA ARG A 180 20.31 11.61 -20.01
C ARG A 180 20.62 13.10 -20.14
N GLU A 181 20.49 13.65 -21.34
CA GLU A 181 20.74 15.06 -21.61
C GLU A 181 19.87 15.96 -20.73
N GLU A 182 18.55 15.72 -20.72
CA GLU A 182 17.62 16.53 -19.95
C GLU A 182 17.80 16.38 -18.43
N ARG A 183 18.09 15.16 -17.95
CA ARG A 183 18.43 14.91 -16.54
C ARG A 183 19.68 15.68 -16.11
N ASP A 184 20.73 15.64 -16.92
CA ASP A 184 22.01 16.27 -16.60
C ASP A 184 21.90 17.80 -16.69
N GLU A 185 21.12 18.34 -17.62
CA GLU A 185 20.79 19.75 -17.68
C GLU A 185 20.02 20.20 -16.43
N ALA A 186 18.99 19.45 -16.01
CA ALA A 186 18.24 19.74 -14.80
C ALA A 186 19.16 19.74 -13.57
N ALA A 187 20.03 18.74 -13.43
CA ALA A 187 21.00 18.66 -12.34
C ALA A 187 21.98 19.86 -12.34
N ASN A 188 22.43 20.30 -13.51
CA ASN A 188 23.32 21.46 -13.65
C ASN A 188 22.59 22.78 -13.34
N MET A 189 21.34 22.92 -13.75
CA MET A 189 20.52 24.08 -13.40
C MET A 189 20.28 24.17 -11.88
N SER A 190 19.97 23.03 -11.24
CA SER A 190 19.79 22.96 -9.80
C SER A 190 21.07 23.35 -9.03
N ARG A 191 22.24 22.89 -9.48
CA ARG A 191 23.54 23.31 -8.91
C ARG A 191 23.79 24.81 -9.09
N ARG A 192 23.55 25.37 -10.30
CA ARG A 192 23.68 26.81 -10.56
C ARG A 192 22.70 27.64 -9.73
N ALA A 193 21.46 27.15 -9.53
CA ALA A 193 20.46 27.79 -8.68
C ALA A 193 20.89 27.78 -7.21
N LEU A 194 21.52 26.70 -6.71
CA LEU A 194 22.09 26.65 -5.37
C LEU A 194 23.19 27.70 -5.19
N PHE A 195 24.08 27.89 -6.17
CA PHE A 195 25.13 28.92 -6.12
C PHE A 195 24.56 30.35 -6.22
N ARG A 196 23.43 30.55 -6.95
CA ARG A 196 22.73 31.84 -7.06
C ARG A 196 21.75 32.07 -5.93
N GLY A 197 21.15 31.01 -5.40
CA GLY A 197 20.08 31.00 -4.38
C GLY A 197 20.53 31.28 -2.97
N VAL A 198 21.83 31.59 -2.76
CA VAL A 198 22.29 32.28 -1.54
C VAL A 198 21.51 33.59 -1.32
N LEU A 199 20.76 34.08 -2.31
CA LEU A 199 20.05 35.35 -2.28
C LEU A 199 18.54 35.27 -2.07
N GLN A 200 17.89 34.12 -2.25
CA GLN A 200 16.48 33.92 -1.89
C GLN A 200 16.19 32.44 -1.58
N PRO A 201 16.18 32.05 -0.30
CA PRO A 201 15.70 30.71 0.06
C PRO A 201 14.19 30.63 -0.19
N GLN A 202 13.78 30.04 -1.30
CA GLN A 202 12.44 29.48 -1.40
C GLN A 202 12.33 28.44 -0.28
N PRO A 203 11.30 28.47 0.58
CA PRO A 203 11.13 27.45 1.58
C PRO A 203 10.84 26.12 0.86
N LYS A 204 11.87 25.30 0.69
CA LYS A 204 11.71 23.92 0.26
C LYS A 204 11.02 23.20 1.42
N VAL A 205 9.71 23.10 1.36
CA VAL A 205 8.93 22.35 2.35
C VAL A 205 9.32 20.88 2.17
N ALA A 206 10.35 20.45 2.90
CA ALA A 206 10.69 19.04 2.96
C ALA A 206 9.52 18.30 3.62
N LEU A 207 9.11 17.18 3.05
CA LEU A 207 8.16 16.29 3.71
C LEU A 207 8.63 15.98 5.13
N PRO A 208 7.74 16.02 6.11
CA PRO A 208 8.04 15.54 7.46
C PRO A 208 8.64 14.13 7.42
N ALA A 209 9.62 13.86 8.26
CA ALA A 209 10.29 12.56 8.32
C ALA A 209 9.29 11.41 8.51
N ALA A 210 8.20 11.64 9.26
CA ALA A 210 7.13 10.67 9.44
C ALA A 210 6.43 10.25 8.13
N LEU A 211 6.34 11.12 7.12
CA LEU A 211 5.75 10.80 5.81
C LEU A 211 6.75 10.12 4.86
N LEU A 212 8.04 10.16 5.20
CA LEU A 212 9.09 9.45 4.46
C LEU A 212 9.24 7.99 4.91
N ALA A 213 8.70 7.63 6.07
CA ALA A 213 8.76 6.28 6.60
C ALA A 213 8.07 5.27 5.65
N PRO A 214 8.62 4.04 5.52
CA PRO A 214 7.96 2.96 4.80
C PRO A 214 6.57 2.63 5.40
N GLY A 215 5.65 2.19 4.55
CA GLY A 215 4.30 1.81 4.97
C GLY A 215 3.32 2.98 5.11
N VAL A 216 3.74 4.23 4.90
CA VAL A 216 2.81 5.37 4.91
C VAL A 216 1.99 5.38 3.61
N PRO A 217 0.65 5.31 3.68
CA PRO A 217 -0.20 5.24 2.50
C PRO A 217 -0.11 6.50 1.63
N ALA A 218 -0.18 6.33 0.30
CA ALA A 218 -0.11 7.42 -0.66
C ALA A 218 -1.14 8.54 -0.40
N GLY A 219 -2.37 8.19 -0.01
CA GLY A 219 -3.41 9.16 0.32
C GLY A 219 -3.12 9.99 1.57
N VAL A 220 -2.28 9.47 2.49
CA VAL A 220 -1.79 10.21 3.67
C VAL A 220 -0.63 11.12 3.29
N ILE A 221 0.30 10.63 2.45
CA ILE A 221 1.46 11.40 1.97
C ILE A 221 1.02 12.64 1.19
N LEU A 222 0.00 12.53 0.35
CA LEU A 222 -0.54 13.65 -0.41
C LEU A 222 -1.24 14.71 0.47
N GLY A 223 -1.47 14.43 1.74
CA GLY A 223 -2.11 15.38 2.66
C GLY A 223 -3.55 15.72 2.30
N HIS A 224 -4.02 16.87 2.80
CA HIS A 224 -5.37 17.39 2.51
C HIS A 224 -6.50 16.36 2.74
N ARG A 225 -6.39 15.57 3.84
CA ARG A 225 -7.34 14.47 4.15
C ARG A 225 -8.77 14.97 4.28
N ASP A 226 -8.97 16.16 4.83
CA ASP A 226 -10.30 16.74 5.02
C ASP A 226 -10.96 17.15 3.70
N ALA A 227 -10.14 17.50 2.70
CA ALA A 227 -10.63 17.80 1.35
C ALA A 227 -10.85 16.53 0.50
N ALA A 228 -10.36 15.36 0.95
CA ALA A 228 -10.47 14.12 0.18
C ALA A 228 -11.91 13.64 0.12
N THR A 229 -12.45 13.53 -1.08
CA THR A 229 -13.79 12.97 -1.34
C THR A 229 -13.73 11.54 -1.85
N ILE A 230 -12.59 11.15 -2.48
CA ILE A 230 -12.37 9.79 -3.00
C ILE A 230 -11.15 9.11 -2.35
N ALA A 231 -11.23 7.78 -2.28
CA ALA A 231 -10.12 6.88 -2.02
C ALA A 231 -9.92 5.93 -3.20
N LEU A 232 -8.68 5.48 -3.43
CA LEU A 232 -8.40 4.49 -4.47
C LEU A 232 -9.09 3.17 -4.17
N ILE A 233 -9.10 2.80 -2.89
CA ILE A 233 -9.78 1.61 -2.37
C ILE A 233 -10.38 1.98 -1.01
N ALA A 234 -11.59 1.53 -0.73
CA ALA A 234 -12.24 1.70 0.56
C ALA A 234 -12.88 0.39 1.04
N PRO A 235 -12.80 0.09 2.35
CA PRO A 235 -13.59 -0.99 2.93
C PRO A 235 -15.04 -0.55 3.05
N ILE A 236 -15.94 -1.37 2.54
CA ILE A 236 -17.39 -1.18 2.63
C ILE A 236 -17.95 -2.28 3.53
N ILE A 237 -18.67 -1.89 4.56
CA ILE A 237 -19.28 -2.82 5.50
C ILE A 237 -20.75 -2.97 5.16
N ASP A 238 -21.19 -4.21 4.92
CA ASP A 238 -22.60 -4.57 4.82
C ASP A 238 -23.19 -4.63 6.24
N ALA A 239 -24.05 -3.67 6.54
CA ALA A 239 -24.69 -3.55 7.85
C ALA A 239 -25.63 -4.74 8.14
N GLU A 240 -26.20 -5.39 7.12
CA GLU A 240 -27.10 -6.52 7.29
C GLU A 240 -26.34 -7.80 7.62
N ALA A 241 -25.14 -8.00 7.08
CA ALA A 241 -24.30 -9.15 7.38
C ALA A 241 -23.49 -8.96 8.66
N CYS A 242 -23.10 -7.71 8.97
CA CYS A 242 -22.19 -7.37 10.06
C CYS A 242 -22.71 -7.79 11.45
N THR A 243 -21.88 -8.46 12.25
CA THR A 243 -22.16 -8.85 13.63
C THR A 243 -21.66 -7.89 14.68
N ALA A 244 -21.03 -6.78 14.26
CA ALA A 244 -20.41 -5.77 15.13
C ALA A 244 -19.34 -6.34 16.08
N CYS A 245 -18.58 -7.34 15.64
CA CYS A 245 -17.54 -8.00 16.46
C CYS A 245 -16.26 -7.17 16.65
N GLY A 246 -16.00 -6.16 15.80
CA GLY A 246 -14.83 -5.27 15.88
C GLY A 246 -13.53 -5.83 15.29
N ALA A 247 -13.46 -7.09 14.86
CA ALA A 247 -12.23 -7.71 14.36
C ALA A 247 -11.54 -6.90 13.26
N CYS A 248 -12.30 -6.35 12.32
CA CYS A 248 -11.80 -5.54 11.22
C CYS A 248 -11.13 -4.22 11.65
N ILE A 249 -11.51 -3.68 12.80
CA ILE A 249 -10.90 -2.47 13.38
C ILE A 249 -9.54 -2.82 13.98
N GLU A 250 -9.47 -3.91 14.74
CA GLU A 250 -8.26 -4.32 15.45
C GLU A 250 -7.13 -4.76 14.53
N VAL A 251 -7.45 -5.40 13.39
CA VAL A 251 -6.42 -5.89 12.46
C VAL A 251 -5.91 -4.84 11.50
N CYS A 252 -6.56 -3.66 11.39
CA CYS A 252 -6.19 -2.66 10.39
C CYS A 252 -4.91 -1.90 10.78
N PRO A 253 -3.75 -2.08 10.09
CA PRO A 253 -2.50 -1.44 10.46
C PRO A 253 -2.55 0.08 10.30
N HIS A 254 -3.44 0.59 9.45
CA HIS A 254 -3.60 2.02 9.16
C HIS A 254 -4.78 2.67 9.89
N ARG A 255 -5.48 1.91 10.74
CA ARG A 255 -6.65 2.39 11.51
C ARG A 255 -7.69 3.09 10.62
N VAL A 256 -7.91 2.52 9.43
CA VAL A 256 -8.91 3.01 8.48
C VAL A 256 -10.32 2.91 9.05
N LEU A 257 -10.60 1.83 9.77
CA LEU A 257 -11.87 1.58 10.45
C LEU A 257 -11.76 1.96 11.92
N SER A 258 -12.81 2.58 12.46
CA SER A 258 -12.89 2.99 13.86
C SER A 258 -14.29 2.80 14.43
N LEU A 259 -14.37 2.60 15.74
CA LEU A 259 -15.61 2.66 16.49
C LEU A 259 -15.74 4.04 17.13
N THR A 260 -16.70 4.83 16.66
CA THR A 260 -17.03 6.13 17.21
C THR A 260 -18.23 6.00 18.13
N THR A 261 -18.06 6.37 19.42
CA THR A 261 -19.16 6.42 20.38
C THR A 261 -19.71 7.83 20.46
N ARG A 262 -21.03 7.96 20.49
CA ARG A 262 -21.77 9.22 20.59
C ARG A 262 -22.65 9.20 21.84
N GLU A 263 -23.23 10.31 22.22
CA GLU A 263 -24.18 10.37 23.37
C GLU A 263 -25.34 9.35 23.19
N VAL A 264 -25.80 9.19 21.95
CA VAL A 264 -26.78 8.17 21.58
C VAL A 264 -26.19 7.24 20.54
N GLY A 265 -25.86 6.00 20.97
CA GLY A 265 -25.40 4.94 20.09
C GLY A 265 -23.89 4.97 19.78
N ALA A 266 -23.51 4.20 18.78
CA ALA A 266 -22.16 4.12 18.24
C ALA A 266 -22.21 3.90 16.73
N ALA A 267 -21.09 4.03 16.04
CA ALA A 267 -20.99 3.71 14.62
C ALA A 267 -19.60 3.16 14.28
N TYR A 268 -19.54 2.26 13.32
CA TYR A 268 -18.31 2.00 12.59
C TYR A 268 -18.18 3.05 11.50
N GLU A 269 -17.07 3.77 11.54
CA GLU A 269 -16.70 4.79 10.57
C GLU A 269 -15.42 4.37 9.85
N ALA A 270 -15.26 4.81 8.61
CA ALA A 270 -14.05 4.56 7.84
C ALA A 270 -13.47 5.88 7.30
N ASP A 271 -12.14 6.05 7.45
CA ASP A 271 -11.34 7.03 6.71
C ASP A 271 -10.45 6.29 5.70
N ALA A 272 -11.00 6.06 4.52
CA ALA A 272 -10.34 5.29 3.48
C ALA A 272 -9.17 6.04 2.80
N THR A 273 -8.86 7.29 3.17
CA THR A 273 -7.66 7.99 2.69
C THR A 273 -6.38 7.26 3.05
N ALA A 274 -6.40 6.50 4.16
CA ALA A 274 -5.28 5.67 4.60
C ALA A 274 -5.38 4.20 4.14
N CYS A 275 -6.40 3.82 3.37
CA CYS A 275 -6.55 2.45 2.92
C CYS A 275 -5.54 2.10 1.82
N THR A 276 -4.78 1.02 2.02
CA THR A 276 -3.83 0.47 1.05
C THR A 276 -4.40 -0.66 0.21
N GLY A 277 -5.60 -1.14 0.53
CA GLY A 277 -6.21 -2.27 -0.16
C GLY A 277 -5.60 -3.63 0.19
N CYS A 278 -4.97 -3.78 1.36
CA CYS A 278 -4.26 -5.00 1.75
C CYS A 278 -5.17 -6.22 2.01
N GLY A 279 -6.48 -6.02 2.19
CA GLY A 279 -7.45 -7.12 2.35
C GLY A 279 -7.60 -7.69 3.75
N ILE A 280 -6.71 -7.40 4.69
CA ILE A 280 -6.70 -8.04 6.01
C ILE A 280 -8.02 -7.91 6.79
N CYS A 281 -8.74 -6.80 6.62
CA CYS A 281 -10.06 -6.60 7.25
C CYS A 281 -11.15 -7.50 6.64
N VAL A 282 -10.99 -7.87 5.38
CA VAL A 282 -11.89 -8.84 4.68
C VAL A 282 -11.61 -10.23 5.22
N ASP A 283 -10.33 -10.62 5.30
CA ASP A 283 -9.90 -11.94 5.80
C ASP A 283 -10.26 -12.16 7.26
N ALA A 284 -10.25 -11.10 8.09
CA ALA A 284 -10.63 -11.16 9.50
C ALA A 284 -12.15 -11.21 9.72
N CYS A 285 -12.96 -11.09 8.68
CA CYS A 285 -14.42 -11.04 8.81
C CYS A 285 -15.05 -12.42 8.62
N ASP A 286 -15.31 -13.13 9.69
CA ASP A 286 -15.91 -14.49 9.69
C ASP A 286 -17.24 -14.58 8.93
N VAL A 287 -17.96 -13.47 8.79
CA VAL A 287 -19.29 -13.42 8.17
C VAL A 287 -19.29 -12.75 6.79
N ASN A 288 -18.11 -12.48 6.24
CA ASN A 288 -17.91 -11.84 4.93
C ASN A 288 -18.69 -10.53 4.76
N ALA A 289 -18.86 -9.76 5.83
CA ALA A 289 -19.58 -8.48 5.82
C ALA A 289 -18.75 -7.31 5.29
N ILE A 290 -17.49 -7.53 4.87
CA ILE A 290 -16.62 -6.47 4.37
C ILE A 290 -16.18 -6.81 2.95
N SER A 291 -16.23 -5.80 2.09
CA SER A 291 -15.65 -5.85 0.75
C SER A 291 -14.75 -4.64 0.51
N LEU A 292 -13.81 -4.75 -0.41
CA LEU A 292 -12.99 -3.63 -0.87
C LEU A 292 -13.54 -3.09 -2.19
N GLN A 293 -13.87 -1.81 -2.21
CA GLN A 293 -14.36 -1.13 -3.41
C GLN A 293 -13.31 -0.17 -3.95
N ALA A 294 -12.99 -0.31 -5.23
CA ALA A 294 -12.10 0.62 -5.93
C ALA A 294 -12.80 1.94 -6.23
N SER A 295 -12.06 3.05 -6.18
CA SER A 295 -12.55 4.39 -6.51
C SER A 295 -13.82 4.78 -5.72
N ALA A 296 -13.81 4.49 -4.44
CA ALA A 296 -14.94 4.69 -3.53
C ALA A 296 -14.85 6.05 -2.81
N PRO A 297 -15.93 6.49 -2.13
CA PRO A 297 -15.87 7.63 -1.23
C PRO A 297 -14.78 7.46 -0.18
N ALA A 298 -14.06 8.56 0.13
CA ALA A 298 -13.03 8.55 1.17
C ALA A 298 -13.63 8.28 2.57
N ARG A 299 -14.87 8.65 2.75
CA ARG A 299 -15.67 8.37 3.96
C ARG A 299 -16.96 7.67 3.56
N PRO A 300 -16.94 6.32 3.47
CA PRO A 300 -18.13 5.53 3.22
C PRO A 300 -19.21 5.75 4.28
N LYS A 301 -20.45 5.39 3.94
CA LYS A 301 -21.58 5.50 4.89
C LYS A 301 -21.27 4.72 6.18
N PRO A 302 -21.37 5.36 7.35
CA PRO A 302 -21.14 4.70 8.61
C PRO A 302 -22.18 3.62 8.91
N VAL A 303 -21.77 2.57 9.60
CA VAL A 303 -22.66 1.51 10.10
C VAL A 303 -23.08 1.87 11.51
N VAL A 304 -24.34 2.22 11.69
CA VAL A 304 -24.90 2.59 12.99
C VAL A 304 -25.08 1.35 13.87
N LEU A 305 -24.70 1.48 15.13
CA LEU A 305 -24.68 0.40 16.12
C LEU A 305 -25.54 0.76 17.33
N ASP A 306 -26.34 -0.23 17.79
CA ASP A 306 -27.06 -0.17 19.03
C ASP A 306 -26.31 -0.92 20.12
N LYS A 307 -26.33 -0.40 21.34
CA LYS A 307 -25.79 -1.07 22.52
C LYS A 307 -26.86 -1.98 23.10
N ALA A 308 -26.52 -3.24 23.30
CA ALA A 308 -27.42 -4.25 23.84
C ALA A 308 -26.76 -5.04 24.97
N ARG A 309 -27.58 -5.62 25.84
CA ARG A 309 -27.11 -6.53 26.90
C ARG A 309 -27.36 -8.00 26.51
N CYS A 310 -26.34 -8.81 26.57
CA CYS A 310 -26.47 -10.23 26.28
C CYS A 310 -27.40 -10.93 27.27
N GLY A 311 -28.44 -11.56 26.78
CA GLY A 311 -29.40 -12.26 27.61
C GLY A 311 -28.85 -13.55 28.26
N HIS A 312 -27.66 -14.00 27.84
CA HIS A 312 -27.03 -15.20 28.42
C HIS A 312 -25.91 -14.82 29.42
N CYS A 313 -24.88 -14.08 29.01
CA CYS A 313 -23.72 -13.73 29.85
C CYS A 313 -23.80 -12.36 30.52
N GLY A 314 -24.80 -11.53 30.16
CA GLY A 314 -25.01 -10.21 30.75
C GLY A 314 -24.05 -9.10 30.24
N VAL A 315 -23.07 -9.42 29.35
CA VAL A 315 -22.12 -8.45 28.84
C VAL A 315 -22.83 -7.45 27.93
N MET A 316 -22.40 -6.18 27.98
CA MET A 316 -22.83 -5.18 27.02
C MET A 316 -22.06 -5.36 25.72
N PHE A 317 -22.73 -5.35 24.59
CA PHE A 317 -22.13 -5.50 23.26
C PHE A 317 -22.82 -4.60 22.23
N TYR A 318 -22.19 -4.40 21.08
CA TYR A 318 -22.78 -3.68 19.96
C TYR A 318 -23.39 -4.63 18.94
N ARG A 319 -24.46 -4.18 18.29
CA ARG A 319 -25.10 -4.83 17.15
C ARG A 319 -25.44 -3.78 16.11
N THR A 320 -25.59 -4.17 14.86
CA THR A 320 -26.06 -3.25 13.82
C THR A 320 -27.50 -2.85 14.04
N SER A 321 -27.79 -1.54 13.91
CA SER A 321 -29.14 -1.02 14.02
C SER A 321 -30.02 -1.57 12.87
N GLY A 322 -31.28 -1.89 13.19
CA GLY A 322 -32.23 -2.43 12.19
C GLY A 322 -32.41 -3.95 12.24
N LYS A 323 -31.56 -4.71 12.93
CA LYS A 323 -31.78 -6.16 13.21
C LYS A 323 -32.74 -6.43 14.36
N GLY A 324 -33.52 -5.44 14.75
CA GLY A 324 -34.53 -5.53 15.83
C GLY A 324 -35.93 -5.80 15.29
N GLY A 325 -36.12 -6.91 14.56
CA GLY A 325 -37.44 -7.48 14.38
C GLY A 325 -37.98 -7.98 15.73
N GLU A 326 -39.25 -7.74 15.96
CA GLU A 326 -40.05 -8.09 17.12
C GLU A 326 -39.83 -9.53 17.64
N CYS A 327 -38.78 -9.76 18.39
CA CYS A 327 -38.77 -10.79 19.44
C CYS A 327 -37.65 -10.52 20.45
N ALA A 328 -38.00 -9.83 21.50
CA ALA A 328 -37.10 -9.44 22.60
C ALA A 328 -36.61 -10.60 23.47
N THR A 329 -36.73 -11.84 23.02
CA THR A 329 -36.33 -13.01 23.81
C THR A 329 -34.92 -13.44 23.44
N LYS A 330 -33.94 -12.96 24.22
CA LYS A 330 -32.53 -13.37 24.28
C LYS A 330 -31.64 -12.89 23.13
N GLN A 331 -31.39 -11.59 23.08
CA GLN A 331 -30.26 -11.09 22.33
C GLN A 331 -28.95 -11.66 22.86
N LEU A 332 -28.18 -12.32 22.02
CA LEU A 332 -26.92 -12.93 22.40
C LEU A 332 -25.76 -12.16 21.78
N CYS A 333 -24.67 -11.97 22.55
CA CYS A 333 -23.42 -11.49 21.96
C CYS A 333 -22.84 -12.54 20.99
N SER A 334 -21.91 -12.13 20.11
CA SER A 334 -21.30 -13.00 19.10
C SER A 334 -20.71 -14.29 19.67
N ILE A 335 -20.11 -14.22 20.86
CA ILE A 335 -19.54 -15.38 21.55
C ILE A 335 -20.65 -16.36 22.02
N CYS A 336 -21.67 -15.85 22.71
CA CYS A 336 -22.76 -16.70 23.19
C CYS A 336 -23.64 -17.25 22.07
N ALA A 337 -23.68 -16.59 20.91
CA ALA A 337 -24.39 -17.08 19.74
C ALA A 337 -23.64 -18.25 19.07
N LYS A 338 -22.31 -18.16 18.98
CA LYS A 338 -21.46 -19.21 18.37
C LYS A 338 -21.21 -20.38 19.33
N HIS A 339 -21.04 -20.08 20.61
CA HIS A 339 -20.72 -21.05 21.66
C HIS A 339 -21.79 -20.97 22.71
N PRO A 340 -22.89 -21.73 22.59
CA PRO A 340 -23.84 -21.87 23.66
C PRO A 340 -23.13 -22.49 24.86
N HIS A 341 -22.62 -21.63 25.75
CA HIS A 341 -21.93 -22.04 26.99
C HIS A 341 -22.92 -22.79 27.90
N HIS A 342 -23.10 -24.01 27.57
CA HIS A 342 -23.98 -24.83 28.35
C HIS A 342 -23.24 -25.48 29.47
N LYS A 343 -23.67 -25.31 30.63
CA LYS A 343 -23.75 -26.30 31.69
C LYS A 343 -22.55 -27.26 31.91
N SER A 344 -21.56 -27.28 31.01
CA SER A 344 -20.42 -28.18 31.02
C SER A 344 -19.08 -27.56 31.47
N LEU A 345 -19.06 -26.26 31.80
CA LEU A 345 -17.85 -25.60 32.32
C LEU A 345 -17.45 -26.02 33.74
N PHE A 346 -18.24 -26.86 34.38
CA PHE A 346 -17.99 -27.40 35.72
C PHE A 346 -18.07 -28.93 35.75
N GLN A 347 -17.50 -29.61 34.77
CA GLN A 347 -17.08 -30.99 35.06
C GLN A 347 -15.75 -30.92 35.77
N VAL A 348 -15.82 -30.84 37.11
CA VAL A 348 -14.75 -31.30 37.97
C VAL A 348 -14.65 -32.80 37.71
N LEU A 349 -13.60 -33.21 37.00
CA LEU A 349 -13.27 -34.63 36.88
C LEU A 349 -12.97 -35.14 38.30
N PRO A 350 -13.53 -36.30 38.69
CA PRO A 350 -13.30 -36.88 39.99
C PRO A 350 -11.84 -37.28 40.22
#